data_9cfd58f4c4fd2cbe0520fea3737f84ab
#
_entry.id   9cfd58f4c4fd2cbe0520fea3737f84ab
#
_cell.length_a   1.000
_cell.length_b   1.000
_cell.length_c   1.000
_cell.angle_alpha   90.00
_cell.angle_beta   90.00
_cell.angle_gamma   90.00
#
_symmetry.space_group_name_H-M   'P 1'
#
loop_
_entity.id
_entity.type
_entity.pdbx_description
1 polymer ?
#
loop_
_entity_poly.entity_id
_entity_poly.type
_entity_poly.pdbx_seq_one_letter_code
_entity_poly.pdbx_strand_id
1 'polypeptide(L)'
;MGSRREMERLIESGIVTVNGNPAKLGDRVSAEDVIRVEGRLVRRLSPEAADTPRVLLYHKPAGEIVSRDDPEGRPSVFNHLPRVPGGRWIAVGRLDFNTEGLLLFTTSGSLANRLMHPRYEMEREYAVRTVGELTPEDEAKLLAGVELEDGPAKFETLTDEGGKGLNHWYVVTIREGRNREVRRLFESVNLTVSRLIRVRYGAVELPPGLVRGKREEMDPADVRRWIAELDRMDRASSPEEAAAKAAEVKALKAAARPKWRELRESDRKAIEADW
;
A
#
# COMPACT_ATOMS: atom_id res chain seq x y z
N MET A 1 -9.76 -21.23 0.23
CA MET A 1 -9.61 -20.97 1.67
C MET A 1 -10.15 -19.59 1.97
N GLY A 2 -10.77 -19.39 3.12
CA GLY A 2 -11.43 -18.16 3.53
C GLY A 2 -10.52 -17.06 4.13
N SER A 3 -11.12 -16.06 4.76
CA SER A 3 -10.39 -15.04 5.52
C SER A 3 -9.79 -15.64 6.80
N ARG A 4 -8.85 -14.93 7.44
CA ARG A 4 -8.30 -15.36 8.74
C ARG A 4 -9.41 -15.61 9.77
N ARG A 5 -10.36 -14.68 9.91
CA ARG A 5 -11.51 -14.82 10.81
C ARG A 5 -12.39 -16.02 10.49
N GLU A 6 -12.56 -16.36 9.22
CA GLU A 6 -13.29 -17.53 8.80
C GLU A 6 -12.55 -18.82 9.17
N MET A 7 -11.22 -18.84 8.99
CA MET A 7 -10.39 -19.97 9.42
C MET A 7 -10.40 -20.14 10.94
N GLU A 8 -10.34 -19.06 11.69
CA GLU A 8 -10.45 -19.06 13.15
C GLU A 8 -11.78 -19.67 13.59
N ARG A 9 -12.91 -19.30 12.97
CA ARG A 9 -14.23 -19.91 13.24
C ARG A 9 -14.27 -21.40 12.93
N LEU A 10 -13.63 -21.84 11.84
CA LEU A 10 -13.55 -23.26 11.48
C LEU A 10 -12.73 -24.06 12.50
N ILE A 11 -11.66 -23.45 13.06
CA ILE A 11 -10.88 -24.07 14.13
C ILE A 11 -11.72 -24.15 15.40
N GLU A 12 -12.39 -23.08 15.78
CA GLU A 12 -13.26 -23.03 16.97
C GLU A 12 -14.43 -24.00 16.88
N SER A 13 -14.97 -24.23 15.68
CA SER A 13 -16.03 -25.21 15.45
C SER A 13 -15.56 -26.68 15.50
N GLY A 14 -14.24 -26.92 15.68
CA GLY A 14 -13.66 -28.25 15.81
C GLY A 14 -13.57 -29.08 14.55
N ILE A 15 -13.89 -28.50 13.37
CA ILE A 15 -13.87 -29.22 12.08
C ILE A 15 -12.49 -29.25 11.42
N VAL A 16 -11.51 -28.52 12.01
CA VAL A 16 -10.11 -28.54 11.58
C VAL A 16 -9.31 -29.49 12.45
N THR A 17 -8.56 -30.39 11.81
CA THR A 17 -7.66 -31.32 12.53
C THR A 17 -6.24 -31.18 12.01
N VAL A 18 -5.28 -31.37 12.93
CA VAL A 18 -3.84 -31.48 12.66
C VAL A 18 -3.39 -32.85 13.13
N ASN A 19 -2.86 -33.65 12.20
CA ASN A 19 -2.42 -35.03 12.47
C ASN A 19 -3.52 -35.90 13.12
N GLY A 20 -4.79 -35.65 12.75
CA GLY A 20 -5.96 -36.36 13.28
C GLY A 20 -6.53 -35.79 14.59
N ASN A 21 -5.88 -34.87 15.26
CA ASN A 21 -6.35 -34.21 16.47
C ASN A 21 -7.05 -32.89 16.16
N PRO A 22 -8.12 -32.50 16.90
CA PRO A 22 -8.73 -31.18 16.74
C PRO A 22 -7.71 -30.04 16.94
N ALA A 23 -7.64 -29.10 16.01
CA ALA A 23 -6.79 -27.93 16.10
C ALA A 23 -7.35 -26.89 17.06
N LYS A 24 -6.46 -26.14 17.72
CA LYS A 24 -6.81 -24.99 18.57
C LYS A 24 -6.24 -23.71 17.98
N LEU A 25 -6.86 -22.57 18.31
CA LEU A 25 -6.32 -21.27 17.94
C LEU A 25 -4.93 -21.09 18.58
N GLY A 26 -3.96 -20.71 17.75
CA GLY A 26 -2.57 -20.52 18.20
C GLY A 26 -1.67 -21.76 18.06
N ASP A 27 -2.21 -22.93 17.70
CA ASP A 27 -1.40 -24.12 17.43
C ASP A 27 -0.36 -23.83 16.33
N ARG A 28 0.88 -24.18 16.61
CA ARG A 28 1.98 -24.09 15.61
C ARG A 28 2.01 -25.38 14.82
N VAL A 29 2.01 -25.23 13.51
CA VAL A 29 2.03 -26.35 12.56
C VAL A 29 3.28 -26.26 11.68
N SER A 30 3.93 -27.40 11.48
CA SER A 30 5.09 -27.57 10.60
C SER A 30 4.68 -27.87 9.16
N ALA A 31 5.63 -27.88 8.22
CA ALA A 31 5.38 -28.28 6.84
C ALA A 31 4.94 -29.75 6.70
N GLU A 32 5.31 -30.58 7.66
CA GLU A 32 5.07 -32.05 7.67
C GLU A 32 3.70 -32.42 8.24
N ASP A 33 3.05 -31.49 8.99
CA ASP A 33 1.77 -31.79 9.60
C ASP A 33 0.64 -31.96 8.60
N VAL A 34 -0.19 -32.97 8.81
CA VAL A 34 -1.36 -33.24 7.99
C VAL A 34 -2.56 -32.45 8.49
N ILE A 35 -2.97 -31.43 7.73
CA ILE A 35 -4.15 -30.62 8.07
C ILE A 35 -5.36 -31.11 7.28
N ARG A 36 -6.48 -31.30 7.97
CA ARG A 36 -7.77 -31.61 7.35
C ARG A 36 -8.84 -30.60 7.81
N VAL A 37 -9.73 -30.27 6.91
CA VAL A 37 -10.93 -29.47 7.19
C VAL A 37 -12.13 -30.32 6.75
N GLU A 38 -13.05 -30.58 7.65
CA GLU A 38 -14.17 -31.52 7.42
C GLU A 38 -13.70 -32.87 6.86
N GLY A 39 -12.60 -33.40 7.38
CA GLY A 39 -11.98 -34.65 6.92
C GLY A 39 -11.23 -34.55 5.57
N ARG A 40 -11.36 -33.48 4.83
CA ARG A 40 -10.68 -33.26 3.54
C ARG A 40 -9.27 -32.74 3.75
N LEU A 41 -8.29 -33.37 3.09
CA LEU A 41 -6.89 -32.95 3.15
C LEU A 41 -6.71 -31.55 2.57
N VAL A 42 -6.13 -30.65 3.35
CA VAL A 42 -5.68 -29.35 2.85
C VAL A 42 -4.33 -29.54 2.18
N ARG A 43 -4.28 -29.48 0.85
CA ARG A 43 -3.02 -29.48 0.12
C ARG A 43 -2.29 -28.17 0.41
N ARG A 44 -1.13 -28.29 1.05
CA ARG A 44 -0.17 -27.20 1.13
C ARG A 44 0.59 -27.13 -0.17
N LEU A 45 0.82 -25.92 -0.65
CA LEU A 45 1.87 -25.69 -1.64
C LEU A 45 3.19 -25.87 -0.90
N SER A 46 4.06 -26.75 -1.40
CA SER A 46 5.42 -26.89 -0.87
C SER A 46 6.13 -25.52 -0.95
N PRO A 47 7.02 -25.19 0.00
CA PRO A 47 7.82 -23.97 -0.08
C PRO A 47 8.59 -23.83 -1.39
N GLU A 48 8.99 -24.96 -1.99
CA GLU A 48 9.72 -25.04 -3.28
C GLU A 48 8.79 -24.84 -4.49
N ALA A 49 7.51 -25.13 -4.35
CA ALA A 49 6.48 -24.89 -5.37
C ALA A 49 5.73 -23.56 -5.14
N ALA A 50 6.14 -22.77 -4.19
CA ALA A 50 5.64 -21.41 -4.03
C ALA A 50 6.20 -20.57 -5.17
N ASP A 51 5.50 -20.56 -6.30
CA ASP A 51 5.71 -19.58 -7.34
C ASP A 51 5.87 -18.19 -6.73
N THR A 52 6.75 -17.39 -7.30
CA THR A 52 6.91 -15.99 -6.94
C THR A 52 5.52 -15.37 -6.78
N PRO A 53 5.19 -14.76 -5.62
CA PRO A 53 3.86 -14.22 -5.42
C PRO A 53 3.56 -13.18 -6.51
N ARG A 54 2.36 -13.23 -7.05
CA ARG A 54 1.93 -12.22 -8.02
C ARG A 54 1.68 -10.91 -7.29
N VAL A 55 2.08 -9.81 -7.91
CA VAL A 55 1.81 -8.46 -7.46
C VAL A 55 1.14 -7.70 -8.59
N LEU A 56 0.01 -7.07 -8.28
CA LEU A 56 -0.79 -6.30 -9.23
C LEU A 56 -0.81 -4.84 -8.79
N LEU A 57 -0.46 -3.96 -9.72
CA LEU A 57 -0.60 -2.53 -9.61
C LEU A 57 -1.99 -2.14 -10.13
N TYR A 58 -2.71 -1.36 -9.37
CA TYR A 58 -4.01 -0.84 -9.75
C TYR A 58 -4.04 0.67 -9.58
N HIS A 59 -4.35 1.39 -10.64
CA HIS A 59 -4.61 2.82 -10.54
C HIS A 59 -6.07 3.03 -10.12
N LYS A 60 -6.28 3.05 -8.82
CA LYS A 60 -7.61 3.21 -8.22
C LYS A 60 -8.18 4.58 -8.57
N PRO A 61 -9.36 4.68 -9.19
CA PRO A 61 -10.09 5.94 -9.32
C PRO A 61 -10.72 6.35 -7.98
N ALA A 62 -11.15 7.60 -7.87
CA ALA A 62 -12.11 7.99 -6.84
C ALA A 62 -13.46 7.27 -7.06
N GLY A 63 -14.24 7.09 -6.00
CA GLY A 63 -15.55 6.44 -6.09
C GLY A 63 -15.55 4.92 -5.92
N GLU A 64 -14.42 4.34 -5.54
CA GLU A 64 -14.32 2.91 -5.21
C GLU A 64 -13.83 2.71 -3.78
N ILE A 65 -14.34 1.67 -3.12
CA ILE A 65 -13.88 1.25 -1.79
C ILE A 65 -12.91 0.07 -1.89
N VAL A 66 -12.04 -0.07 -0.88
CA VAL A 66 -11.13 -1.21 -0.72
C VAL A 66 -11.73 -2.17 0.31
N SER A 67 -12.88 -2.74 -0.03
CA SER A 67 -13.56 -3.78 0.76
C SER A 67 -14.23 -4.78 -0.16
N ARG A 68 -14.36 -6.05 0.28
CA ARG A 68 -15.15 -7.09 -0.41
C ARG A 68 -16.61 -7.06 -0.01
N ASP A 69 -16.86 -6.68 1.22
CA ASP A 69 -18.18 -6.59 1.81
C ASP A 69 -18.45 -5.13 2.16
N ASP A 70 -19.40 -4.54 1.49
CA ASP A 70 -19.85 -3.18 1.75
C ASP A 70 -21.38 -3.17 1.94
N PRO A 71 -21.85 -2.82 3.15
CA PRO A 71 -23.30 -2.75 3.41
C PRO A 71 -24.04 -1.71 2.56
N GLU A 72 -23.31 -0.69 2.08
CA GLU A 72 -23.87 0.39 1.25
C GLU A 72 -23.85 0.06 -0.25
N GLY A 73 -23.28 -1.08 -0.64
CA GLY A 73 -23.25 -1.52 -2.03
C GLY A 73 -22.39 -0.65 -2.97
N ARG A 74 -21.43 0.10 -2.43
CA ARG A 74 -20.53 0.95 -3.23
C ARG A 74 -19.64 0.12 -4.14
N PRO A 75 -19.23 0.65 -5.30
CA PRO A 75 -18.26 -0.01 -6.17
C PRO A 75 -16.99 -0.41 -5.43
N SER A 76 -16.56 -1.65 -5.59
CA SER A 76 -15.35 -2.18 -4.95
C SER A 76 -14.23 -2.38 -5.95
N VAL A 77 -13.00 -2.04 -5.57
CA VAL A 77 -11.78 -2.32 -6.33
C VAL A 77 -11.66 -3.81 -6.71
N PHE A 78 -12.20 -4.72 -5.87
CA PHE A 78 -12.13 -6.16 -6.12
C PHE A 78 -12.96 -6.63 -7.32
N ASN A 79 -13.93 -5.85 -7.76
CA ASN A 79 -14.75 -6.17 -8.93
C ASN A 79 -13.96 -6.10 -10.24
N HIS A 80 -12.86 -5.36 -10.25
CA HIS A 80 -12.03 -5.11 -11.43
C HIS A 80 -10.78 -6.01 -11.50
N LEU A 81 -10.55 -6.87 -10.49
CA LEU A 81 -9.35 -7.69 -10.45
C LEU A 81 -9.51 -8.99 -11.26
N PRO A 82 -8.44 -9.49 -11.90
CA PRO A 82 -8.48 -10.75 -12.61
C PRO A 82 -8.65 -11.92 -11.63
N ARG A 83 -9.22 -13.02 -12.11
CA ARG A 83 -9.31 -14.23 -11.28
C ARG A 83 -7.93 -14.81 -10.98
N VAL A 84 -7.77 -15.32 -9.76
CA VAL A 84 -6.57 -16.04 -9.31
C VAL A 84 -6.98 -17.50 -9.10
N PRO A 85 -6.53 -18.43 -9.97
CA PRO A 85 -6.82 -19.86 -9.78
C PRO A 85 -6.29 -20.35 -8.43
N GLY A 86 -7.16 -20.97 -7.63
CA GLY A 86 -6.78 -21.52 -6.32
C GLY A 86 -6.39 -20.50 -5.24
N GLY A 87 -6.56 -19.19 -5.50
CA GLY A 87 -6.16 -18.13 -4.59
C GLY A 87 -7.07 -16.90 -4.65
N ARG A 88 -6.57 -15.79 -4.11
CA ARG A 88 -7.25 -14.50 -4.13
C ARG A 88 -6.27 -13.34 -4.09
N TRP A 89 -6.69 -12.19 -4.57
CA TRP A 89 -5.98 -10.94 -4.35
C TRP A 89 -6.19 -10.43 -2.92
N ILE A 90 -5.11 -9.96 -2.32
CA ILE A 90 -5.07 -9.33 -1.01
C ILE A 90 -4.56 -7.90 -1.24
N ALA A 91 -5.32 -6.90 -0.80
CA ALA A 91 -4.90 -5.52 -0.91
C ALA A 91 -3.76 -5.22 0.07
N VAL A 92 -2.75 -4.48 -0.39
CA VAL A 92 -1.67 -3.96 0.43
C VAL A 92 -2.08 -2.58 0.93
N GLY A 93 -2.72 -2.56 2.08
CA GLY A 93 -3.32 -1.35 2.64
C GLY A 93 -4.63 -0.96 1.97
N ARG A 94 -5.04 0.26 2.24
CA ARG A 94 -6.26 0.84 1.68
C ARG A 94 -6.02 2.25 1.18
N LEU A 95 -6.90 2.69 0.31
CA LEU A 95 -7.11 4.08 -0.07
C LEU A 95 -8.58 4.41 0.21
N ASP A 96 -8.85 5.62 0.68
CA ASP A 96 -10.19 6.09 0.93
C ASP A 96 -11.01 6.16 -0.37
N PHE A 97 -12.32 6.27 -0.23
CA PHE A 97 -13.27 6.40 -1.34
C PHE A 97 -12.88 7.50 -2.34
N ASN A 98 -12.50 8.68 -1.80
CA ASN A 98 -12.12 9.86 -2.58
C ASN A 98 -10.59 10.00 -2.79
N THR A 99 -9.81 8.93 -2.57
CA THR A 99 -8.36 8.92 -2.82
C THR A 99 -8.09 8.07 -4.05
N GLU A 100 -7.29 8.59 -4.95
CA GLU A 100 -6.89 7.97 -6.21
C GLU A 100 -5.46 7.40 -6.13
N GLY A 101 -5.04 6.71 -7.19
CA GLY A 101 -3.65 6.37 -7.44
C GLY A 101 -3.29 4.92 -7.14
N LEU A 102 -2.03 4.69 -6.89
CA LEU A 102 -1.44 3.36 -6.77
C LEU A 102 -2.00 2.57 -5.59
N LEU A 103 -2.67 1.48 -5.88
CA LEU A 103 -3.07 0.45 -4.93
C LEU A 103 -2.44 -0.88 -5.36
N LEU A 104 -1.76 -1.53 -4.44
CA LEU A 104 -1.09 -2.81 -4.69
C LEU A 104 -1.95 -3.96 -4.19
N PHE A 105 -1.95 -5.05 -4.93
CA PHE A 105 -2.52 -6.32 -4.52
C PHE A 105 -1.48 -7.43 -4.67
N THR A 106 -1.55 -8.43 -3.83
CA THR A 106 -0.70 -9.62 -3.95
C THR A 106 -1.49 -10.89 -3.68
N THR A 107 -0.99 -12.02 -4.18
CA THR A 107 -1.53 -13.34 -3.86
C THR A 107 -0.95 -13.91 -2.56
N SER A 108 0.08 -13.26 -1.98
CA SER A 108 0.74 -13.71 -0.74
C SER A 108 0.31 -12.88 0.47
N GLY A 109 -0.30 -13.54 1.46
CA GLY A 109 -0.66 -12.90 2.73
C GLY A 109 0.57 -12.47 3.55
N SER A 110 1.66 -13.23 3.48
CA SER A 110 2.90 -12.88 4.17
C SER A 110 3.53 -11.63 3.58
N LEU A 111 3.60 -11.52 2.25
CA LEU A 111 4.10 -10.32 1.58
C LEU A 111 3.22 -9.11 1.90
N ALA A 112 1.89 -9.24 1.81
CA ALA A 112 0.96 -8.17 2.17
C ALA A 112 1.17 -7.69 3.61
N ASN A 113 1.31 -8.63 4.56
CA ASN A 113 1.55 -8.30 5.96
C ASN A 113 2.88 -7.55 6.15
N ARG A 114 3.96 -8.00 5.52
CA ARG A 114 5.27 -7.33 5.58
C ARG A 114 5.18 -5.89 5.05
N LEU A 115 4.59 -5.71 3.89
CA LEU A 115 4.45 -4.40 3.26
C LEU A 115 3.61 -3.40 4.08
N MET A 116 2.65 -3.90 4.85
CA MET A 116 1.77 -3.06 5.69
C MET A 116 2.29 -2.87 7.12
N HIS A 117 3.25 -3.68 7.55
CA HIS A 117 3.69 -3.68 8.94
C HIS A 117 4.47 -2.40 9.28
N PRO A 118 4.12 -1.69 10.38
CA PRO A 118 4.73 -0.41 10.75
C PRO A 118 6.27 -0.44 10.85
N ARG A 119 6.85 -1.57 11.28
CA ARG A 119 8.32 -1.70 11.44
C ARG A 119 9.13 -1.44 10.16
N TYR A 120 8.51 -1.58 8.99
CA TYR A 120 9.20 -1.34 7.72
C TYR A 120 9.11 0.10 7.25
N GLU A 121 8.33 0.92 7.94
CA GLU A 121 8.15 2.35 7.66
C GLU A 121 8.03 2.65 6.16
N MET A 122 7.22 1.83 5.47
CA MET A 122 7.05 1.94 4.02
C MET A 122 6.65 3.36 3.64
N GLU A 123 7.51 4.05 2.91
CA GLU A 123 7.21 5.38 2.41
C GLU A 123 6.04 5.37 1.44
N ARG A 124 5.15 6.34 1.59
CA ARG A 124 4.04 6.59 0.67
C ARG A 124 4.14 8.01 0.19
N GLU A 125 4.15 8.18 -1.13
CA GLU A 125 4.22 9.50 -1.75
C GLU A 125 2.89 9.83 -2.41
N TYR A 126 2.43 11.05 -2.19
CA TYR A 126 1.15 11.53 -2.69
C TYR A 126 1.33 12.83 -3.46
N ALA A 127 0.67 12.92 -4.62
CA ALA A 127 0.36 14.20 -5.24
C ALA A 127 -0.94 14.73 -4.63
N VAL A 128 -0.88 15.95 -4.10
CA VAL A 128 -1.95 16.58 -3.33
C VAL A 128 -2.33 17.88 -4.00
N ARG A 129 -3.60 18.04 -4.34
CA ARG A 129 -4.14 19.32 -4.80
C ARG A 129 -4.92 19.97 -3.67
N THR A 130 -4.53 21.16 -3.31
CA THR A 130 -5.20 22.00 -2.31
C THR A 130 -6.04 23.11 -2.95
N VAL A 131 -6.97 23.65 -2.20
CA VAL A 131 -7.60 24.93 -2.47
C VAL A 131 -6.86 25.98 -1.64
N GLY A 132 -6.07 26.79 -2.30
CA GLY A 132 -5.13 27.72 -1.65
C GLY A 132 -3.71 27.16 -1.62
N GLU A 133 -2.79 27.99 -1.17
CA GLU A 133 -1.33 27.78 -1.15
C GLU A 133 -0.83 27.79 0.30
N LEU A 134 0.18 26.96 0.60
CA LEU A 134 0.86 26.97 1.89
C LEU A 134 1.70 28.23 2.04
N THR A 135 1.66 28.81 3.23
CA THR A 135 2.69 29.78 3.61
C THR A 135 4.01 29.06 3.95
N PRO A 136 5.17 29.73 3.86
CA PRO A 136 6.44 29.14 4.29
C PRO A 136 6.43 28.66 5.77
N GLU A 137 5.65 29.35 6.63
CA GLU A 137 5.47 28.97 8.02
C GLU A 137 4.65 27.68 8.17
N ASP A 138 3.60 27.49 7.37
CA ASP A 138 2.79 26.29 7.38
C ASP A 138 3.57 25.10 6.83
N GLU A 139 4.35 25.29 5.78
CA GLU A 139 5.27 24.28 5.27
C GLU A 139 6.26 23.82 6.35
N ALA A 140 6.90 24.78 7.03
CA ALA A 140 7.83 24.50 8.12
C ALA A 140 7.15 23.72 9.27
N LYS A 141 5.91 24.08 9.65
CA LYS A 141 5.12 23.35 10.66
C LYS A 141 4.85 21.91 10.25
N LEU A 142 4.39 21.69 9.01
CA LEU A 142 4.05 20.37 8.50
C LEU A 142 5.27 19.43 8.39
N LEU A 143 6.47 20.00 8.16
CA LEU A 143 7.73 19.26 8.15
C LEU A 143 8.30 19.04 9.56
N ALA A 144 8.12 20.00 10.47
CA ALA A 144 8.54 19.84 11.87
C ALA A 144 7.64 18.86 12.65
N GLY A 145 6.36 18.85 12.33
CA GLY A 145 5.34 18.04 12.95
C GLY A 145 4.26 18.86 13.63
N VAL A 146 3.04 18.35 13.55
CA VAL A 146 1.84 18.91 14.18
C VAL A 146 1.16 17.86 15.02
N GLU A 147 0.43 18.28 16.06
CA GLU A 147 -0.37 17.37 16.88
C GLU A 147 -1.73 17.16 16.22
N LEU A 148 -2.05 15.92 15.89
CA LEU A 148 -3.37 15.48 15.43
C LEU A 148 -4.11 14.78 16.58
N GLU A 149 -5.39 14.51 16.44
CA GLU A 149 -6.22 13.84 17.47
C GLU A 149 -5.64 12.48 17.94
N ASP A 150 -4.91 11.80 17.06
CA ASP A 150 -4.33 10.48 17.30
C ASP A 150 -2.80 10.52 17.47
N GLY A 151 -2.25 11.69 17.82
CA GLY A 151 -0.85 11.93 18.13
C GLY A 151 -0.08 12.71 17.05
N PRO A 152 1.22 12.95 17.27
CA PRO A 152 2.04 13.77 16.40
C PRO A 152 2.13 13.16 15.00
N ALA A 153 2.12 14.04 13.98
CA ALA A 153 2.23 13.69 12.57
C ALA A 153 3.03 14.72 11.80
N LYS A 154 3.72 14.29 10.73
CA LYS A 154 4.50 15.16 9.88
C LYS A 154 4.64 14.62 8.46
N PHE A 155 5.01 15.46 7.54
CA PHE A 155 5.55 15.01 6.27
C PHE A 155 7.06 14.76 6.39
N GLU A 156 7.54 13.68 5.81
CA GLU A 156 8.98 13.43 5.64
C GLU A 156 9.59 14.33 4.57
N THR A 157 8.81 14.61 3.53
CA THR A 157 9.15 15.58 2.48
C THR A 157 7.88 16.30 2.03
N LEU A 158 8.04 17.57 1.70
CA LEU A 158 7.02 18.38 1.05
C LEU A 158 7.69 19.15 -0.07
N THR A 159 7.14 19.08 -1.27
CA THR A 159 7.65 19.79 -2.45
C THR A 159 6.50 20.55 -3.08
N ASP A 160 6.69 21.84 -3.28
CA ASP A 160 5.76 22.67 -4.03
C ASP A 160 5.92 22.39 -5.54
N GLU A 161 4.80 22.15 -6.21
CA GLU A 161 4.72 21.87 -7.63
C GLU A 161 3.99 22.97 -8.41
N GLY A 162 3.69 24.04 -7.72
CA GLY A 162 2.99 25.17 -8.26
C GLY A 162 1.49 24.95 -8.45
N GLY A 163 0.85 25.97 -8.91
CA GLY A 163 -0.60 25.97 -9.09
C GLY A 163 -1.10 26.91 -10.16
N LYS A 164 -2.40 26.90 -10.37
CA LYS A 164 -3.09 27.83 -11.25
C LYS A 164 -4.44 28.22 -10.62
N GLY A 165 -4.67 29.51 -10.48
CA GLY A 165 -5.89 30.02 -9.81
C GLY A 165 -5.89 29.64 -8.34
N LEU A 166 -7.01 29.04 -7.87
CA LEU A 166 -7.16 28.61 -6.48
C LEU A 166 -6.56 27.22 -6.20
N ASN A 167 -6.17 26.49 -7.23
CA ASN A 167 -5.62 25.13 -7.07
C ASN A 167 -4.10 25.17 -7.02
N HIS A 168 -3.53 24.50 -6.01
CA HIS A 168 -2.10 24.37 -5.85
C HIS A 168 -1.72 22.90 -5.64
N TRP A 169 -0.60 22.46 -6.21
CA TRP A 169 -0.14 21.08 -6.13
C TRP A 169 1.10 20.94 -5.27
N TYR A 170 1.10 19.91 -4.45
CA TYR A 170 2.24 19.51 -3.64
C TYR A 170 2.53 18.02 -3.85
N VAL A 171 3.77 17.62 -3.67
CA VAL A 171 4.15 16.22 -3.51
C VAL A 171 4.67 16.02 -2.10
N VAL A 172 4.06 15.11 -1.38
CA VAL A 172 4.37 14.83 0.03
C VAL A 172 4.68 13.36 0.25
N THR A 173 5.57 13.07 1.18
CA THR A 173 5.91 11.71 1.61
C THR A 173 5.57 11.53 3.08
N ILE A 174 4.95 10.40 3.42
CA ILE A 174 4.71 9.94 4.80
C ILE A 174 5.24 8.51 4.96
N ARG A 175 5.57 8.11 6.20
CA ARG A 175 5.95 6.73 6.55
C ARG A 175 4.85 5.97 7.26
N GLU A 176 3.86 6.67 7.73
CA GLU A 176 2.68 6.14 8.38
C GLU A 176 1.52 6.00 7.40
N GLY A 177 0.39 5.54 7.87
CA GLY A 177 -0.81 5.37 7.05
C GLY A 177 -2.03 5.40 7.93
N ARG A 178 -2.09 6.38 8.87
CA ARG A 178 -3.25 6.62 9.70
C ARG A 178 -4.45 7.06 8.87
N ASN A 179 -5.63 6.94 9.43
CA ASN A 179 -6.86 7.32 8.73
C ASN A 179 -6.78 8.79 8.28
N ARG A 180 -6.92 9.01 6.97
CA ARG A 180 -6.95 10.33 6.32
C ARG A 180 -5.79 11.27 6.70
N GLU A 181 -4.62 10.71 7.06
CA GLU A 181 -3.49 11.43 7.64
C GLU A 181 -3.04 12.63 6.79
N VAL A 182 -2.81 12.43 5.49
CA VAL A 182 -2.42 13.52 4.57
C VAL A 182 -3.47 14.65 4.56
N ARG A 183 -4.76 14.34 4.55
CA ARG A 183 -5.82 15.34 4.56
C ARG A 183 -5.84 16.11 5.88
N ARG A 184 -5.74 15.42 7.02
CA ARG A 184 -5.71 16.03 8.35
C ARG A 184 -4.48 16.92 8.55
N LEU A 185 -3.32 16.54 8.00
CA LEU A 185 -2.12 17.37 8.02
C LEU A 185 -2.37 18.71 7.31
N PHE A 186 -2.94 18.72 6.12
CA PHE A 186 -3.30 19.98 5.44
C PHE A 186 -4.43 20.73 6.14
N GLU A 187 -5.42 20.03 6.68
CA GLU A 187 -6.52 20.62 7.46
C GLU A 187 -5.98 21.33 8.73
N SER A 188 -4.90 20.85 9.36
CA SER A 188 -4.29 21.50 10.53
C SER A 188 -3.70 22.89 10.26
N VAL A 189 -3.47 23.22 9.00
CA VAL A 189 -3.04 24.55 8.54
C VAL A 189 -4.13 25.24 7.70
N ASN A 190 -5.38 24.86 7.92
CA ASN A 190 -6.57 25.44 7.27
C ASN A 190 -6.61 25.30 5.73
N LEU A 191 -5.93 24.30 5.16
CA LEU A 191 -6.01 24.01 3.74
C LEU A 191 -6.87 22.78 3.46
N THR A 192 -7.75 22.90 2.47
CA THR A 192 -8.62 21.81 2.02
C THR A 192 -7.94 21.03 0.88
N VAL A 193 -7.81 19.73 1.03
CA VAL A 193 -7.33 18.84 -0.03
C VAL A 193 -8.48 18.50 -0.97
N SER A 194 -8.46 19.05 -2.16
CA SER A 194 -9.47 18.82 -3.22
C SER A 194 -9.21 17.54 -4.01
N ARG A 195 -7.94 17.12 -4.15
CA ARG A 195 -7.56 15.87 -4.82
C ARG A 195 -6.35 15.23 -4.14
N LEU A 196 -6.36 13.91 -4.04
CA LEU A 196 -5.29 13.14 -3.41
C LEU A 196 -5.01 11.89 -4.24
N ILE A 197 -3.77 11.74 -4.70
CA ILE A 197 -3.35 10.66 -5.58
C ILE A 197 -2.10 10.02 -4.99
N ARG A 198 -2.15 8.74 -4.60
CA ARG A 198 -0.94 8.03 -4.20
C ARG A 198 -0.12 7.67 -5.42
N VAL A 199 1.08 8.21 -5.53
CA VAL A 199 1.96 8.04 -6.69
C VAL A 199 3.07 7.02 -6.47
N ARG A 200 3.38 6.70 -5.20
CA ARG A 200 4.41 5.70 -4.84
C ARG A 200 4.04 4.98 -3.54
N TYR A 201 4.42 3.71 -3.47
CA TYR A 201 4.35 2.89 -2.27
C TYR A 201 5.64 2.08 -2.14
N GLY A 202 6.48 2.40 -1.16
CA GLY A 202 7.82 1.83 -1.02
C GLY A 202 8.65 2.05 -2.28
N ALA A 203 9.13 0.96 -2.86
CA ALA A 203 9.92 0.98 -4.09
C ALA A 203 9.08 1.06 -5.38
N VAL A 204 7.75 0.91 -5.28
CA VAL A 204 6.86 0.84 -6.45
C VAL A 204 6.24 2.20 -6.73
N GLU A 205 6.47 2.71 -7.93
CA GLU A 205 5.84 3.94 -8.43
C GLU A 205 4.62 3.61 -9.29
N LEU A 206 3.67 4.55 -9.35
CA LEU A 206 2.54 4.46 -10.26
C LEU A 206 3.08 4.62 -11.70
N PRO A 207 2.95 3.59 -12.56
CA PRO A 207 3.44 3.71 -13.93
C PRO A 207 2.73 4.85 -14.69
N PRO A 208 3.47 5.68 -15.43
CA PRO A 208 2.90 6.83 -16.12
C PRO A 208 1.82 6.46 -17.14
N GLY A 209 1.98 5.31 -17.80
CA GLY A 209 1.01 4.80 -18.77
C GLY A 209 -0.18 4.07 -18.16
N LEU A 210 -0.21 3.84 -16.85
CA LEU A 210 -1.29 3.12 -16.19
C LEU A 210 -2.48 4.05 -15.94
N VAL A 211 -3.42 4.04 -16.85
CA VAL A 211 -4.64 4.87 -16.81
C VAL A 211 -5.52 4.50 -15.60
N ARG A 212 -6.24 5.47 -15.06
CA ARG A 212 -7.22 5.26 -13.97
C ARG A 212 -8.19 4.11 -14.27
N GLY A 213 -8.46 3.30 -13.27
CA GLY A 213 -9.28 2.09 -13.39
C GLY A 213 -8.59 0.92 -14.09
N LYS A 214 -7.35 1.09 -14.56
CA LYS A 214 -6.56 0.03 -15.19
C LYS A 214 -5.58 -0.59 -14.19
N ARG A 215 -5.08 -1.74 -14.56
CA ARG A 215 -4.19 -2.55 -13.76
C ARG A 215 -3.07 -3.13 -14.61
N GLU A 216 -1.94 -3.36 -13.98
CA GLU A 216 -0.77 -3.99 -14.57
C GLU A 216 -0.16 -4.97 -13.57
N GLU A 217 0.30 -6.11 -14.02
CA GLU A 217 0.97 -7.08 -13.17
C GLU A 217 2.48 -6.82 -13.19
N MET A 218 3.08 -6.78 -12.01
CA MET A 218 4.53 -6.60 -11.88
C MET A 218 5.28 -7.81 -12.42
N ASP A 219 6.39 -7.57 -13.09
CA ASP A 219 7.27 -8.65 -13.55
C ASP A 219 7.72 -9.52 -12.37
N PRO A 220 7.66 -10.84 -12.48
CA PRO A 220 8.09 -11.75 -11.41
C PRO A 220 9.55 -11.55 -10.96
N ALA A 221 10.44 -11.09 -11.84
CA ALA A 221 11.83 -10.78 -11.47
C ALA A 221 11.88 -9.54 -10.55
N ASP A 222 11.06 -8.53 -10.79
CA ASP A 222 10.97 -7.34 -9.94
C ASP A 222 10.36 -7.68 -8.58
N VAL A 223 9.35 -8.53 -8.56
CA VAL A 223 8.77 -9.03 -7.30
C VAL A 223 9.81 -9.77 -6.48
N ARG A 224 10.61 -10.65 -7.11
CA ARG A 224 11.71 -11.35 -6.41
C ARG A 224 12.76 -10.38 -5.86
N ARG A 225 13.15 -9.36 -6.65
CA ARG A 225 14.08 -8.32 -6.19
C ARG A 225 13.55 -7.57 -4.99
N TRP A 226 12.29 -7.19 -5.03
CA TRP A 226 11.64 -6.50 -3.93
C TRP A 226 11.55 -7.35 -2.66
N ILE A 227 11.19 -8.62 -2.78
CA ILE A 227 11.20 -9.57 -1.65
C ILE A 227 12.61 -9.70 -1.06
N ALA A 228 13.63 -9.85 -1.90
CA ALA A 228 15.02 -9.93 -1.44
C ALA A 228 15.49 -8.65 -0.72
N GLU A 229 14.98 -7.48 -1.11
CA GLU A 229 15.22 -6.21 -0.39
C GLU A 229 14.55 -6.23 0.99
N LEU A 230 13.30 -6.66 1.08
CA LEU A 230 12.61 -6.83 2.37
C LEU A 230 13.32 -7.84 3.26
N ASP A 231 13.82 -8.95 2.72
CA ASP A 231 14.59 -9.95 3.47
C ASP A 231 15.90 -9.39 4.02
N ARG A 232 16.54 -8.48 3.28
CA ARG A 232 17.72 -7.75 3.77
C ARG A 232 17.39 -6.81 4.92
N MET A 233 16.26 -6.12 4.84
CA MET A 233 15.78 -5.26 5.94
C MET A 233 15.47 -6.09 7.20
N ASP A 234 14.91 -7.28 7.05
CA ASP A 234 14.63 -8.20 8.16
C ASP A 234 15.91 -8.71 8.87
N ARG A 235 17.01 -8.86 8.13
CA ARG A 235 18.30 -9.35 8.65
C ARG A 235 19.19 -8.26 9.23
N ALA A 236 18.89 -6.99 8.98
CA ALA A 236 19.66 -5.88 9.51
C ALA A 236 19.51 -5.87 11.05
N SER A 237 20.62 -6.17 11.73
CA SER A 237 20.65 -6.51 13.17
C SER A 237 20.55 -5.31 14.10
N SER A 238 20.57 -4.06 13.58
CA SER A 238 20.39 -2.85 14.38
C SER A 238 19.56 -1.79 13.67
N PRO A 239 18.79 -0.99 14.44
CA PRO A 239 18.05 0.15 13.88
C PRO A 239 18.97 1.17 13.18
N GLU A 240 20.22 1.31 13.62
CA GLU A 240 21.21 2.23 13.05
C GLU A 240 21.71 1.78 11.67
N GLU A 241 21.98 0.50 11.47
CA GLU A 241 22.36 -0.04 10.15
C GLU A 241 21.21 0.02 9.16
N ALA A 242 19.98 -0.21 9.62
CA ALA A 242 18.78 -0.06 8.80
C ALA A 242 18.57 1.40 8.39
N ALA A 243 18.79 2.36 9.30
CA ALA A 243 18.70 3.79 9.02
C ALA A 243 19.80 4.29 8.08
N ALA A 244 21.05 3.82 8.26
CA ALA A 244 22.18 4.18 7.40
C ALA A 244 21.98 3.69 5.95
N LYS A 245 21.51 2.44 5.79
CA LYS A 245 21.19 1.87 4.47
C LYS A 245 19.97 2.52 3.82
N ALA A 246 18.95 2.88 4.60
CA ALA A 246 17.81 3.65 4.11
C ALA A 246 18.24 5.03 3.60
N ALA A 247 19.18 5.68 4.28
CA ALA A 247 19.76 6.97 3.85
C ALA A 247 20.57 6.83 2.55
N GLU A 248 21.33 5.75 2.38
CA GLU A 248 22.10 5.45 1.16
C GLU A 248 21.18 5.17 -0.04
N VAL A 249 20.12 4.38 0.16
CA VAL A 249 19.09 4.13 -0.85
C VAL A 249 18.34 5.42 -1.20
N LYS A 250 18.08 6.30 -0.22
CA LYS A 250 17.46 7.62 -0.42
C LYS A 250 18.36 8.54 -1.24
N ALA A 251 19.68 8.52 -1.01
CA ALA A 251 20.65 9.29 -1.78
C ALA A 251 20.78 8.81 -3.23
N LEU A 252 20.81 7.49 -3.45
CA LEU A 252 20.79 6.87 -4.79
C LEU A 252 19.50 7.18 -5.56
N LYS A 253 18.34 7.15 -4.89
CA LYS A 253 17.04 7.49 -5.48
C LYS A 253 16.90 8.99 -5.75
N ALA A 254 17.49 9.86 -4.94
CA ALA A 254 17.52 11.30 -5.19
C ALA A 254 18.35 11.64 -6.43
N ALA A 255 19.43 10.91 -6.70
CA ALA A 255 20.24 11.04 -7.90
C ALA A 255 19.55 10.51 -9.17
N ALA A 256 18.57 9.59 -9.03
CA ALA A 256 17.82 8.99 -10.14
C ALA A 256 16.54 9.77 -10.54
N ARG A 257 16.31 10.94 -9.97
CA ARG A 257 15.07 11.73 -10.05
C ARG A 257 14.77 12.60 -11.32
N PRO A 258 15.35 12.42 -12.53
CA PRO A 258 14.93 13.26 -13.66
C PRO A 258 13.54 12.92 -14.23
N LYS A 259 13.05 11.70 -14.08
CA LYS A 259 11.88 11.21 -14.83
C LYS A 259 10.51 11.70 -14.35
N TRP A 260 10.34 12.08 -13.09
CA TRP A 260 9.04 12.51 -12.57
C TRP A 260 8.61 13.90 -13.10
N ARG A 261 9.55 14.81 -13.38
CA ARG A 261 9.24 16.11 -13.97
C ARG A 261 8.73 16.01 -15.43
N GLU A 262 9.28 15.08 -16.20
CA GLU A 262 8.83 14.81 -17.59
C GLU A 262 7.46 14.15 -17.64
N LEU A 263 7.16 13.28 -16.66
CA LEU A 263 5.86 12.62 -16.50
C LEU A 263 4.73 13.59 -16.15
N ARG A 264 5.01 14.66 -15.42
CA ARG A 264 4.01 15.64 -14.98
C ARG A 264 3.40 16.47 -16.10
N GLU A 265 4.10 16.71 -17.17
CA GLU A 265 3.57 17.48 -18.31
C GLU A 265 2.56 16.67 -19.15
N SER A 266 2.81 15.38 -19.32
CA SER A 266 1.89 14.47 -20.00
C SER A 266 0.64 14.17 -19.16
N ASP A 267 0.82 13.96 -17.86
CA ASP A 267 -0.30 13.71 -16.93
C ASP A 267 -1.11 14.98 -16.63
N ARG A 268 -0.49 16.17 -16.61
CA ARG A 268 -1.20 17.44 -16.58
C ARG A 268 -2.13 17.59 -17.78
N LYS A 269 -1.67 17.28 -18.99
CA LYS A 269 -2.50 17.34 -20.22
C LYS A 269 -3.63 16.32 -20.21
N ALA A 270 -3.41 15.11 -19.69
CA ALA A 270 -4.46 14.10 -19.55
C ALA A 270 -5.49 14.44 -18.46
N ILE A 271 -5.07 15.17 -17.42
CA ILE A 271 -5.93 15.64 -16.34
C ILE A 271 -6.73 16.89 -16.74
N GLU A 272 -6.16 17.75 -17.59
CA GLU A 272 -6.84 18.94 -18.14
C GLU A 272 -7.83 18.62 -19.26
N ALA A 273 -7.68 17.47 -19.93
CA ALA A 273 -8.56 17.05 -21.04
C ALA A 273 -9.88 16.38 -20.58
N ASP A 274 -10.01 16.05 -19.30
CA ASP A 274 -11.22 15.43 -18.69
C ASP A 274 -12.16 16.45 -18.00
N TRP A 275 -12.10 17.72 -18.41
CA TRP A 275 -13.03 18.78 -17.96
C TRP A 275 -13.82 19.36 -19.12
#